data_82ea5ed69a822c417827bb3de538fee6
#
_entry.id   82ea5ed69a822c417827bb3de538fee6
#
_cell.length_a   1.000
_cell.length_b   1.000
_cell.length_c   1.000
_cell.angle_alpha   90.00
_cell.angle_beta   90.00
_cell.angle_gamma   90.00
#
_symmetry.space_group_name_H-M   'P 1'
#
loop_
_entity.id
_entity.type
_entity.pdbx_description
1 polymer ?
#
loop_
_entity_poly.entity_id
_entity_poly.type
_entity_poly.pdbx_seq_one_letter_code
_entity_poly.pdbx_strand_id
1 'polypeptide(L)'
;SAHLLRDKQLVERIRAMKLEGGELRLRPLLAKLPTTDLDLSKLLIARRAGYLKKQRDAVNGKAAFATYCTSCHQLGGQGGSVGPSLDGVGARGLDRLLEDLLDPDRNVDPAFATTTITTRGGAVIAGIGVLEKGDNLEMTDAEGKRRKISRSTVSSRKTSNLSLMSSALTRAIPEADFADLMQYLLEQK
;
A
#
# COMPACT_ATOMS: atom_id res chain seq x y z
N SER A 1 -9.76 -15.62 -7.76
CA SER A 1 -8.90 -16.17 -8.81
C SER A 1 -8.30 -15.14 -9.75
N ALA A 2 -8.98 -14.02 -10.08
CA ALA A 2 -8.40 -12.92 -10.88
C ALA A 2 -7.20 -12.25 -10.16
N HIS A 3 -7.15 -12.31 -8.85
CA HIS A 3 -6.07 -11.75 -8.04
C HIS A 3 -4.69 -12.38 -8.34
N LEU A 4 -4.66 -13.68 -8.64
CA LEU A 4 -3.42 -14.39 -8.98
C LEU A 4 -2.82 -13.95 -10.32
N LEU A 5 -3.65 -13.48 -11.26
CA LEU A 5 -3.19 -13.01 -12.57
C LEU A 5 -2.60 -11.59 -12.54
N ARG A 6 -2.65 -10.91 -11.39
CA ARG A 6 -1.94 -9.63 -11.15
C ARG A 6 -0.45 -9.85 -10.92
N ASP A 7 -0.06 -11.04 -10.48
CA ASP A 7 1.33 -11.41 -10.30
C ASP A 7 1.99 -11.68 -11.66
N LYS A 8 2.82 -10.72 -12.11
CA LYS A 8 3.55 -10.84 -13.38
C LYS A 8 4.50 -12.03 -13.39
N GLN A 9 5.14 -12.31 -12.27
CA GLN A 9 6.07 -13.46 -12.19
C GLN A 9 5.30 -14.76 -12.37
N LEU A 10 4.10 -14.87 -11.78
CA LEU A 10 3.24 -16.02 -11.97
C LEU A 10 2.80 -16.13 -13.44
N VAL A 11 2.38 -15.02 -14.06
CA VAL A 11 1.99 -14.99 -15.49
C VAL A 11 3.15 -15.40 -16.38
N GLU A 12 4.36 -14.87 -16.15
CA GLU A 12 5.56 -15.26 -16.92
C GLU A 12 5.96 -16.72 -16.68
N ARG A 13 5.84 -17.22 -15.46
CA ARG A 13 6.05 -18.65 -15.17
C ARG A 13 5.05 -19.54 -15.89
N ILE A 14 3.76 -19.14 -15.92
CA ILE A 14 2.73 -19.87 -16.69
C ILE A 14 3.09 -19.89 -18.18
N ARG A 15 3.53 -18.76 -18.73
CA ARG A 15 3.99 -18.68 -20.13
C ARG A 15 5.22 -19.56 -20.39
N ALA A 16 6.18 -19.53 -19.47
CA ALA A 16 7.39 -20.36 -19.56
C ALA A 16 7.10 -21.86 -19.54
N MET A 17 5.98 -22.29 -18.95
CA MET A 17 5.57 -23.71 -18.96
C MET A 17 5.12 -24.20 -20.34
N LYS A 18 4.99 -23.31 -21.34
CA LYS A 18 4.63 -23.63 -22.73
C LYS A 18 3.46 -24.61 -22.87
N LEU A 19 2.46 -24.47 -21.99
CA LEU A 19 1.27 -25.31 -22.00
C LEU A 19 0.54 -25.17 -23.32
N GLU A 20 0.10 -26.29 -23.92
CA GLU A 20 -0.67 -26.29 -25.15
C GLU A 20 -1.97 -25.48 -24.99
N GLY A 21 -2.17 -24.45 -25.85
CA GLY A 21 -3.26 -23.49 -25.74
C GLY A 21 -3.20 -22.56 -24.51
N GLY A 22 -2.07 -22.53 -23.77
CA GLY A 22 -1.89 -21.73 -22.56
C GLY A 22 -2.10 -20.24 -22.80
N GLU A 23 -1.49 -19.69 -23.85
CA GLU A 23 -1.64 -18.26 -24.19
C GLU A 23 -3.08 -17.92 -24.65
N LEU A 24 -3.71 -18.82 -25.40
CA LEU A 24 -5.10 -18.66 -25.82
C LEU A 24 -6.08 -18.61 -24.64
N ARG A 25 -5.79 -19.36 -23.58
CA ARG A 25 -6.58 -19.36 -22.33
C ARG A 25 -6.24 -18.19 -21.42
N LEU A 26 -4.97 -17.80 -21.37
CA LEU A 26 -4.48 -16.72 -20.51
C LEU A 26 -4.94 -15.33 -21.00
N ARG A 27 -4.91 -15.11 -22.32
CA ARG A 27 -5.26 -13.84 -22.95
C ARG A 27 -6.64 -13.29 -22.58
N PRO A 28 -7.75 -14.06 -22.64
CA PRO A 28 -9.07 -13.56 -22.24
C PRO A 28 -9.19 -13.34 -20.72
N LEU A 29 -8.40 -14.04 -19.91
CA LEU A 29 -8.36 -13.82 -18.46
C LEU A 29 -7.64 -12.53 -18.13
N LEU A 30 -6.51 -12.24 -18.79
CA LEU A 30 -5.79 -10.97 -18.65
C LEU A 30 -6.61 -9.80 -19.17
N ALA A 31 -7.37 -9.97 -20.25
CA ALA A 31 -8.24 -8.94 -20.81
C ALA A 31 -9.44 -8.58 -19.90
N LYS A 32 -9.80 -9.45 -18.97
CA LYS A 32 -10.84 -9.22 -17.96
C LYS A 32 -10.31 -8.53 -16.69
N LEU A 33 -8.99 -8.29 -16.59
CA LEU A 33 -8.46 -7.50 -15.47
C LEU A 33 -9.00 -6.07 -15.59
N PRO A 34 -9.37 -5.44 -14.45
CA PRO A 34 -9.81 -4.06 -14.46
C PRO A 34 -8.79 -3.14 -15.14
N THR A 35 -9.25 -2.14 -15.86
CA THR A 35 -8.40 -1.12 -16.52
C THR A 35 -7.44 -0.45 -15.56
N THR A 36 -7.82 -0.32 -14.30
CA THR A 36 -6.97 0.17 -13.21
C THR A 36 -5.67 -0.63 -13.05
N ASP A 37 -5.68 -1.93 -13.31
CA ASP A 37 -4.47 -2.78 -13.20
C ASP A 37 -3.51 -2.55 -14.37
N LEU A 38 -4.02 -2.24 -15.55
CA LEU A 38 -3.20 -1.87 -16.71
C LEU A 38 -2.53 -0.51 -16.51
N ASP A 39 -3.27 0.46 -15.96
CA ASP A 39 -2.74 1.80 -15.67
C ASP A 39 -1.71 1.75 -14.53
N LEU A 40 -1.95 0.94 -13.51
CA LEU A 40 -0.98 0.69 -12.46
C LEU A 40 0.30 0.05 -13.01
N SER A 41 0.17 -0.92 -13.91
CA SER A 41 1.32 -1.57 -14.53
C SER A 41 2.17 -0.60 -15.36
N LYS A 42 1.53 0.29 -16.12
CA LYS A 42 2.20 1.35 -16.87
C LYS A 42 2.90 2.32 -15.92
N LEU A 43 2.23 2.71 -14.84
CA LEU A 43 2.78 3.62 -13.84
C LEU A 43 4.02 3.01 -13.15
N LEU A 44 3.98 1.74 -12.75
CA LEU A 44 5.12 1.03 -12.17
C LEU A 44 6.32 1.03 -13.12
N ILE A 45 6.10 0.73 -14.40
CA ILE A 45 7.14 0.75 -15.43
C ILE A 45 7.72 2.17 -15.59
N ALA A 46 6.86 3.18 -15.67
CA ALA A 46 7.27 4.57 -15.84
C ALA A 46 8.08 5.07 -14.63
N ARG A 47 7.61 4.83 -13.40
CA ARG A 47 8.30 5.24 -12.17
C ARG A 47 9.64 4.51 -12.02
N ARG A 48 9.70 3.21 -12.36
CA ARG A 48 10.96 2.46 -12.38
C ARG A 48 11.95 3.03 -13.38
N ALA A 49 11.50 3.31 -14.60
CA ALA A 49 12.33 3.90 -15.65
C ALA A 49 12.80 5.31 -15.26
N GLY A 50 11.94 6.13 -14.68
CA GLY A 50 12.26 7.45 -14.14
C GLY A 50 13.34 7.37 -13.06
N TYR A 51 13.17 6.45 -12.11
CA TYR A 51 14.18 6.20 -11.06
C TYR A 51 15.54 5.81 -11.65
N LEU A 52 15.59 4.95 -12.67
CA LEU A 52 16.85 4.48 -13.26
C LEU A 52 17.57 5.53 -14.13
N LYS A 53 16.82 6.48 -14.71
CA LYS A 53 17.37 7.50 -15.63
C LYS A 53 17.85 8.77 -14.93
N LYS A 54 17.25 9.12 -13.78
CA LYS A 54 17.48 10.38 -13.10
C LYS A 54 18.64 10.29 -12.12
N GLN A 55 19.42 11.38 -12.01
CA GLN A 55 20.28 11.58 -10.84
C GLN A 55 19.38 11.74 -9.61
N ARG A 56 19.66 10.98 -8.57
CA ARG A 56 18.84 10.85 -7.36
C ARG A 56 19.56 11.47 -6.19
N ASP A 57 18.80 12.13 -5.32
CA ASP A 57 19.32 12.81 -4.15
C ASP A 57 18.58 12.34 -2.88
N ALA A 58 19.29 11.63 -2.02
CA ALA A 58 18.72 11.14 -0.76
C ALA A 58 18.39 12.28 0.22
N VAL A 59 19.04 13.45 0.11
CA VAL A 59 18.72 14.62 0.95
C VAL A 59 17.35 15.17 0.57
N ASN A 60 17.10 15.36 -0.75
CA ASN A 60 15.79 15.71 -1.26
C ASN A 60 14.76 14.60 -0.95
N GLY A 61 15.18 13.33 -1.03
CA GLY A 61 14.37 12.17 -0.66
C GLY A 61 13.93 12.19 0.79
N LYS A 62 14.79 12.62 1.71
CA LYS A 62 14.43 12.83 3.12
C LYS A 62 13.37 13.94 3.28
N ALA A 63 13.48 15.03 2.53
CA ALA A 63 12.48 16.09 2.54
C ALA A 63 11.13 15.60 1.96
N ALA A 64 11.17 14.83 0.88
CA ALA A 64 9.98 14.18 0.33
C ALA A 64 9.34 13.20 1.34
N PHE A 65 10.15 12.40 2.05
CA PHE A 65 9.67 11.52 3.12
C PHE A 65 8.97 12.32 4.24
N ALA A 66 9.57 13.41 4.67
CA ALA A 66 8.97 14.29 5.69
C ALA A 66 7.61 14.84 5.24
N THR A 67 7.47 15.16 3.96
CA THR A 67 6.24 15.73 3.39
C THR A 67 5.13 14.68 3.20
N TYR A 68 5.46 13.50 2.69
CA TYR A 68 4.45 12.54 2.21
C TYR A 68 4.26 11.32 3.13
N CYS A 69 5.22 11.00 4.01
CA CYS A 69 5.24 9.72 4.73
C CYS A 69 5.19 9.84 6.25
N THR A 70 5.82 10.89 6.81
CA THR A 70 6.07 11.03 8.27
C THR A 70 4.79 11.10 9.09
N SER A 71 3.67 11.58 8.53
CA SER A 71 2.39 11.64 9.25
C SER A 71 1.89 10.25 9.67
N CYS A 72 2.22 9.21 8.88
CA CYS A 72 1.72 7.86 9.09
C CYS A 72 2.83 6.85 9.46
N HIS A 73 4.05 7.06 8.98
CA HIS A 73 5.15 6.12 9.15
C HIS A 73 6.24 6.65 10.07
N GLN A 74 6.80 5.73 10.85
CA GLN A 74 7.97 5.97 11.67
C GLN A 74 9.26 5.53 10.95
N LEU A 75 10.31 6.33 11.07
CA LEU A 75 11.66 6.01 10.61
C LEU A 75 12.68 6.60 11.59
N GLY A 76 13.60 5.79 12.08
CA GLY A 76 14.58 6.20 13.10
C GLY A 76 13.92 6.71 14.38
N GLY A 77 12.80 6.15 14.79
CA GLY A 77 12.05 6.54 15.98
C GLY A 77 11.26 7.84 15.85
N GLN A 78 11.22 8.46 14.65
CA GLN A 78 10.50 9.71 14.39
C GLN A 78 9.34 9.47 13.40
N GLY A 79 8.20 10.12 13.63
CA GLY A 79 7.03 10.05 12.77
C GLY A 79 5.82 9.37 13.41
N GLY A 80 4.78 9.16 12.61
CA GLY A 80 3.52 8.55 13.02
C GLY A 80 3.61 7.03 13.13
N SER A 81 2.61 6.44 13.80
CA SER A 81 2.51 4.99 14.02
C SER A 81 1.21 4.41 13.44
N VAL A 82 0.63 5.08 12.42
CA VAL A 82 -0.55 4.56 11.70
C VAL A 82 -0.14 3.45 10.74
N GLY A 83 0.98 3.64 10.03
CA GLY A 83 1.59 2.62 9.18
C GLY A 83 2.71 1.86 9.89
N PRO A 84 3.27 0.83 9.25
CA PRO A 84 4.44 0.12 9.78
C PRO A 84 5.66 1.04 9.88
N SER A 85 6.58 0.70 10.82
CA SER A 85 7.92 1.30 10.81
C SER A 85 8.61 1.00 9.48
N LEU A 86 9.34 2.00 8.97
CA LEU A 86 10.13 1.87 7.75
C LEU A 86 11.63 1.68 8.03
N ASP A 87 12.00 1.40 9.29
CA ASP A 87 13.36 1.01 9.63
C ASP A 87 13.73 -0.27 8.88
N GLY A 88 14.86 -0.24 8.17
CA GLY A 88 15.33 -1.37 7.38
C GLY A 88 14.54 -1.62 6.07
N VAL A 89 13.63 -0.74 5.68
CA VAL A 89 12.74 -0.94 4.51
C VAL A 89 13.52 -1.08 3.20
N GLY A 90 14.72 -0.52 3.11
CA GLY A 90 15.58 -0.62 1.93
C GLY A 90 15.97 -2.05 1.56
N ALA A 91 15.98 -2.97 2.53
CA ALA A 91 16.23 -4.39 2.29
C ALA A 91 15.18 -5.04 1.35
N ARG A 92 14.01 -4.42 1.18
CA ARG A 92 12.95 -4.92 0.28
C ARG A 92 13.32 -4.75 -1.21
N GLY A 93 14.24 -3.85 -1.53
CA GLY A 93 14.67 -3.55 -2.88
C GLY A 93 13.69 -2.70 -3.69
N LEU A 94 14.17 -2.19 -4.83
CA LEU A 94 13.47 -1.19 -5.63
C LEU A 94 12.09 -1.66 -6.10
N ASP A 95 12.01 -2.83 -6.71
CA ASP A 95 10.77 -3.27 -7.36
C ASP A 95 9.67 -3.54 -6.33
N ARG A 96 10.04 -4.04 -5.15
CA ARG A 96 9.09 -4.26 -4.06
C ARG A 96 8.62 -2.95 -3.45
N LEU A 97 9.49 -1.98 -3.21
CA LEU A 97 9.11 -0.67 -2.70
C LEU A 97 8.21 0.09 -3.68
N LEU A 98 8.46 -0.03 -4.99
CA LEU A 98 7.59 0.53 -6.01
C LEU A 98 6.17 -0.06 -5.93
N GLU A 99 6.05 -1.39 -5.75
CA GLU A 99 4.76 -2.04 -5.54
C GLU A 99 4.08 -1.55 -4.28
N ASP A 100 4.78 -1.55 -3.15
CA ASP A 100 4.23 -1.16 -1.86
C ASP A 100 3.71 0.30 -1.86
N LEU A 101 4.38 1.21 -2.59
CA LEU A 101 3.94 2.59 -2.69
C LEU A 101 2.77 2.77 -3.67
N LEU A 102 2.80 2.13 -4.82
CA LEU A 102 1.85 2.39 -5.90
C LEU A 102 0.63 1.47 -5.88
N ASP A 103 0.72 0.33 -5.19
CA ASP A 103 -0.37 -0.65 -4.97
C ASP A 103 -0.42 -1.09 -3.50
N PRO A 104 -0.68 -0.18 -2.56
CA PRO A 104 -0.62 -0.46 -1.13
C PRO A 104 -1.64 -1.51 -0.66
N ASP A 105 -2.66 -1.79 -1.46
CA ASP A 105 -3.67 -2.81 -1.16
C ASP A 105 -3.24 -4.22 -1.57
N ARG A 106 -2.13 -4.37 -2.29
CA ARG A 106 -1.73 -5.66 -2.86
C ARG A 106 -1.34 -6.70 -1.82
N ASN A 107 -0.64 -6.27 -0.77
CA ASN A 107 -0.10 -7.15 0.26
C ASN A 107 -0.20 -6.48 1.64
N VAL A 108 -1.41 -6.28 2.11
CA VAL A 108 -1.67 -5.65 3.41
C VAL A 108 -1.40 -6.67 4.51
N ASP A 109 -0.49 -6.32 5.43
CA ASP A 109 -0.30 -7.10 6.65
C ASP A 109 -1.60 -7.04 7.48
N PRO A 110 -2.10 -8.17 8.01
CA PRO A 110 -3.30 -8.20 8.84
C PRO A 110 -3.31 -7.20 10.00
N ALA A 111 -2.15 -6.86 10.55
CA ALA A 111 -2.01 -5.86 11.62
C ALA A 111 -2.39 -4.45 11.15
N PHE A 112 -2.23 -4.16 9.86
CA PHE A 112 -2.53 -2.88 9.22
C PHE A 112 -3.77 -2.92 8.31
N ALA A 113 -4.52 -4.03 8.33
CA ALA A 113 -5.75 -4.17 7.58
C ALA A 113 -6.83 -3.21 8.11
N THR A 114 -7.47 -2.49 7.19
CA THR A 114 -8.50 -1.51 7.56
C THR A 114 -9.74 -2.19 8.11
N THR A 115 -10.14 -1.78 9.29
CA THR A 115 -11.45 -2.14 9.87
C THR A 115 -12.38 -0.93 9.81
N THR A 116 -13.55 -1.14 9.25
CA THR A 116 -14.65 -0.15 9.23
C THR A 116 -15.68 -0.54 10.28
N ILE A 117 -16.01 0.40 11.14
CA ILE A 117 -17.07 0.29 12.15
C ILE A 117 -18.18 1.24 11.77
N THR A 118 -19.40 0.72 11.63
CA THR A 118 -20.61 1.52 11.46
C THR A 118 -21.38 1.53 12.78
N THR A 119 -21.75 2.71 13.25
CA THR A 119 -22.54 2.85 14.45
C THR A 119 -24.04 2.81 14.14
N ARG A 120 -24.89 2.55 15.14
CA ARG A 120 -26.36 2.61 15.02
C ARG A 120 -26.86 4.02 14.66
N GLY A 121 -26.10 5.05 15.01
CA GLY A 121 -26.36 6.44 14.61
C GLY A 121 -25.89 6.79 13.19
N GLY A 122 -25.40 5.78 12.40
CA GLY A 122 -24.99 5.98 11.01
C GLY A 122 -23.54 6.48 10.82
N ALA A 123 -22.81 6.77 11.90
CA ALA A 123 -21.40 7.18 11.75
C ALA A 123 -20.55 6.00 11.27
N VAL A 124 -19.67 6.27 10.30
CA VAL A 124 -18.71 5.29 9.74
C VAL A 124 -17.30 5.71 10.15
N ILE A 125 -16.59 4.81 10.83
CA ILE A 125 -15.25 5.05 11.36
C ILE A 125 -14.34 3.96 10.77
N ALA A 126 -13.30 4.38 10.06
CA ALA A 126 -12.28 3.49 9.52
C ALA A 126 -10.97 3.65 10.29
N GLY A 127 -10.24 2.56 10.47
CA GLY A 127 -8.96 2.56 11.18
C GLY A 127 -8.33 1.18 11.23
N ILE A 128 -7.26 1.07 11.97
CA ILE A 128 -6.47 -0.16 12.15
C ILE A 128 -6.33 -0.53 13.63
N GLY A 129 -5.83 -1.73 13.89
CA GLY A 129 -5.44 -2.17 15.23
C GLY A 129 -6.61 -2.20 16.22
N VAL A 130 -7.76 -2.73 15.79
CA VAL A 130 -8.96 -2.79 16.64
C VAL A 130 -8.73 -3.74 17.81
N LEU A 131 -8.78 -3.20 19.01
CA LEU A 131 -8.69 -3.93 20.27
C LEU A 131 -10.01 -3.85 21.02
N GLU A 132 -10.41 -4.97 21.61
CA GLU A 132 -11.59 -5.04 22.48
C GLU A 132 -11.16 -4.81 23.93
N LYS A 133 -11.68 -3.77 24.58
CA LYS A 133 -11.39 -3.43 25.98
C LYS A 133 -12.70 -3.21 26.74
N GLY A 134 -13.14 -4.25 27.44
CA GLY A 134 -14.42 -4.24 28.14
C GLY A 134 -15.55 -3.91 27.17
N ASP A 135 -16.34 -2.90 27.49
CA ASP A 135 -17.47 -2.46 26.68
C ASP A 135 -17.08 -1.56 25.48
N ASN A 136 -15.79 -1.41 25.19
CA ASN A 136 -15.32 -0.53 24.12
C ASN A 136 -14.48 -1.26 23.10
N LEU A 137 -14.53 -0.76 21.87
CA LEU A 137 -13.55 -0.99 20.82
C LEU A 137 -12.61 0.21 20.77
N GLU A 138 -11.30 -0.03 20.78
CA GLU A 138 -10.29 0.98 20.55
C GLU A 138 -9.62 0.71 19.21
N MET A 139 -9.40 1.74 18.41
CA MET A 139 -8.71 1.67 17.12
C MET A 139 -7.96 2.97 16.85
N THR A 140 -7.01 2.93 15.90
CA THR A 140 -6.32 4.13 15.40
C THR A 140 -6.91 4.50 14.05
N ASP A 141 -7.39 5.75 13.89
CA ASP A 141 -7.92 6.25 12.62
C ASP A 141 -6.80 6.68 11.66
N ALA A 142 -7.18 7.14 10.46
CA ALA A 142 -6.24 7.55 9.43
C ALA A 142 -5.41 8.79 9.83
N GLU A 143 -5.89 9.60 10.77
CA GLU A 143 -5.20 10.76 11.33
C GLU A 143 -4.29 10.40 12.51
N GLY A 144 -4.15 9.11 12.84
CA GLY A 144 -3.35 8.63 13.97
C GLY A 144 -4.00 8.82 15.34
N LYS A 145 -5.27 9.20 15.38
CA LYS A 145 -5.98 9.42 16.65
C LYS A 145 -6.57 8.11 17.16
N ARG A 146 -6.41 7.86 18.44
CA ARG A 146 -7.11 6.77 19.12
C ARG A 146 -8.59 7.07 19.23
N ARG A 147 -9.40 6.18 18.64
CA ARG A 147 -10.86 6.19 18.74
C ARG A 147 -11.32 5.15 19.73
N LYS A 148 -12.21 5.56 20.64
CA LYS A 148 -12.89 4.68 21.58
C LYS A 148 -14.36 4.67 21.23
N ILE A 149 -14.89 3.48 20.91
CA ILE A 149 -16.25 3.29 20.40
C ILE A 149 -16.95 2.29 21.32
N SER A 150 -18.08 2.68 21.91
CA SER A 150 -18.86 1.77 22.73
C SER A 150 -19.44 0.63 21.88
N ARG A 151 -19.25 -0.61 22.30
CA ARG A 151 -19.76 -1.80 21.60
C ARG A 151 -21.28 -1.76 21.44
N SER A 152 -22.01 -1.20 22.41
CA SER A 152 -23.46 -1.05 22.35
C SER A 152 -23.94 -0.14 21.21
N THR A 153 -23.08 0.77 20.73
CA THR A 153 -23.39 1.67 19.61
C THR A 153 -23.06 1.08 18.25
N VAL A 154 -22.34 -0.04 18.18
CA VAL A 154 -21.90 -0.64 16.92
C VAL A 154 -23.07 -1.37 16.26
N SER A 155 -23.32 -1.08 14.98
CA SER A 155 -24.27 -1.81 14.13
C SER A 155 -23.55 -2.85 13.25
N SER A 156 -22.35 -2.52 12.76
CA SER A 156 -21.52 -3.49 11.99
C SER A 156 -20.03 -3.21 12.16
N ARG A 157 -19.24 -4.26 12.02
CA ARG A 157 -17.77 -4.23 11.96
C ARG A 157 -17.32 -5.08 10.79
N LYS A 158 -16.50 -4.51 9.91
CA LYS A 158 -15.96 -5.21 8.74
C LYS A 158 -14.48 -4.91 8.61
N THR A 159 -13.65 -5.94 8.63
CA THR A 159 -12.23 -5.86 8.27
C THR A 159 -12.09 -6.22 6.79
N SER A 160 -11.32 -5.42 6.06
CA SER A 160 -11.03 -5.61 4.64
C SER A 160 -9.52 -5.78 4.46
N ASN A 161 -9.10 -6.28 3.30
CA ASN A 161 -7.68 -6.34 2.93
C ASN A 161 -7.20 -5.03 2.30
N LEU A 162 -7.83 -3.90 2.66
CA LEU A 162 -7.44 -2.59 2.18
C LEU A 162 -6.50 -1.91 3.18
N SER A 163 -5.53 -1.18 2.66
CA SER A 163 -4.64 -0.32 3.42
C SER A 163 -5.30 1.02 3.74
N LEU A 164 -4.93 1.66 4.84
CA LEU A 164 -5.21 3.09 5.05
C LEU A 164 -4.32 3.98 4.17
N MET A 165 -3.19 3.46 3.68
CA MET A 165 -2.33 4.16 2.75
C MET A 165 -3.02 4.30 1.40
N SER A 166 -3.29 5.54 0.98
CA SER A 166 -4.00 5.80 -0.27
C SER A 166 -3.06 5.73 -1.47
N SER A 167 -3.40 4.90 -2.47
CA SER A 167 -2.70 4.90 -3.76
C SER A 167 -2.82 6.23 -4.50
N ALA A 168 -3.86 7.02 -4.24
CA ALA A 168 -4.01 8.36 -4.82
C ALA A 168 -2.93 9.32 -4.32
N LEU A 169 -2.58 9.24 -3.02
CA LEU A 169 -1.50 10.05 -2.45
C LEU A 169 -0.16 9.75 -3.13
N THR A 170 0.21 8.48 -3.22
CA THR A 170 1.50 8.09 -3.77
C THR A 170 1.62 8.35 -5.27
N ARG A 171 0.51 8.25 -6.01
CA ARG A 171 0.45 8.60 -7.44
C ARG A 171 0.57 10.10 -7.68
N ALA A 172 0.13 10.94 -6.74
CA ALA A 172 0.22 12.39 -6.81
C ALA A 172 1.62 12.94 -6.52
N ILE A 173 2.55 12.14 -5.96
CA ILE A 173 3.93 12.57 -5.72
C ILE A 173 4.60 12.90 -7.07
N PRO A 174 5.16 14.12 -7.25
CA PRO A 174 5.88 14.49 -8.46
C PRO A 174 6.97 13.48 -8.79
N GLU A 175 7.25 13.27 -10.08
CA GLU A 175 8.23 12.24 -10.50
C GLU A 175 9.63 12.49 -9.92
N ALA A 176 10.00 13.76 -9.78
CA ALA A 176 11.28 14.14 -9.18
C ALA A 176 11.37 13.71 -7.72
N ASP A 177 10.39 14.11 -6.92
CA ASP A 177 10.32 13.81 -5.49
C ASP A 177 10.20 12.30 -5.26
N PHE A 178 9.46 11.62 -6.14
CA PHE A 178 9.28 10.17 -6.06
C PHE A 178 10.60 9.42 -6.26
N ALA A 179 11.44 9.83 -7.24
CA ALA A 179 12.73 9.20 -7.49
C ALA A 179 13.71 9.42 -6.32
N ASP A 180 13.73 10.63 -5.76
CA ASP A 180 14.56 10.98 -4.62
C ASP A 180 14.07 10.28 -3.33
N LEU A 181 12.75 10.20 -3.13
CA LEU A 181 12.14 9.42 -2.04
C LEU A 181 12.54 7.93 -2.11
N MET A 182 12.48 7.33 -3.31
CA MET A 182 12.88 5.94 -3.51
C MET A 182 14.36 5.73 -3.16
N GLN A 183 15.24 6.67 -3.52
CA GLN A 183 16.65 6.61 -3.15
C GLN A 183 16.81 6.66 -1.63
N TYR A 184 16.15 7.59 -0.97
CA TYR A 184 16.19 7.72 0.49
C TYR A 184 15.70 6.45 1.19
N LEU A 185 14.58 5.87 0.75
CA LEU A 185 14.03 4.64 1.35
C LEU A 185 14.95 3.42 1.12
N LEU A 186 15.58 3.31 -0.03
CA LEU A 186 16.51 2.21 -0.34
C LEU A 186 17.79 2.25 0.49
N GLU A 187 18.18 3.40 1.01
CA GLU A 187 19.34 3.59 1.90
C GLU A 187 19.03 3.23 3.35
N GLN A 188 17.76 3.05 3.73
CA GLN A 188 17.36 2.65 5.07
C GLN A 188 17.60 1.14 5.26
N LYS A 189 18.69 0.78 5.92
CA LYS A 189 19.13 -0.59 6.16
C LYS A 189 19.07 -0.96 7.63
#